data_34520cb64f4fc2a229c9ba862f4b5ed5
#
_entry.id   34520cb64f4fc2a229c9ba862f4b5ed5
#
_cell.length_a   1.000
_cell.length_b   1.000
_cell.length_c   1.000
_cell.angle_alpha   90.00
_cell.angle_beta   90.00
_cell.angle_gamma   90.00
#
_symmetry.space_group_name_H-M   'P 1'
#
loop_
_entity.id
_entity.type
_entity.pdbx_description
1 polymer ?
#
loop_
_entity_poly.entity_id
_entity_poly.type
_entity_poly.pdbx_seq_one_letter_code
_entity_poly.pdbx_strand_id
1 'polypeptide(L)'
;STSRRQRQMCIRDSMAIVQRFAVLNRATMAAIIIKGMGFTEVNRFETIHNYIDFSRMILRKGAVSAELGEKLLIPINMRDGSLICVGKGNPDWNYSAPHGAGRLMSRSKAKELLSMEEYQESMNGIYTTSVSRATIDEAPQAYKSMEEIKNAITDTVEIVDTIKPIYNFKASD
;
A
#
# COMPACT_ATOMS: atom_id res chain seq x y z
N SER A 1 -7.63 -15.09 -33.46
CA SER A 1 -8.09 -16.46 -33.44
C SER A 1 -8.86 -16.79 -32.18
N THR A 2 -9.75 -17.75 -32.23
CA THR A 2 -10.63 -18.20 -31.15
C THR A 2 -9.85 -18.57 -29.88
N SER A 3 -8.71 -19.23 -30.02
CA SER A 3 -7.88 -19.69 -28.91
C SER A 3 -7.27 -18.52 -28.09
N ARG A 4 -6.93 -17.39 -28.71
CA ARG A 4 -6.40 -16.21 -28.01
C ARG A 4 -7.50 -15.50 -27.21
N ARG A 5 -8.70 -15.37 -27.80
CA ARG A 5 -9.87 -14.79 -27.12
C ARG A 5 -10.30 -15.64 -25.92
N GLN A 6 -10.35 -16.96 -26.09
CA GLN A 6 -10.71 -17.88 -25.01
C GLN A 6 -9.72 -17.83 -23.86
N ARG A 7 -8.42 -17.77 -24.15
CA ARG A 7 -7.37 -17.62 -23.12
C ARG A 7 -7.49 -16.30 -22.35
N GLN A 8 -7.79 -15.20 -23.06
CA GLN A 8 -8.04 -13.90 -22.42
C GLN A 8 -9.27 -13.92 -21.51
N MET A 9 -10.35 -14.58 -21.91
CA MET A 9 -11.55 -14.77 -21.08
C MET A 9 -11.20 -15.55 -19.80
N CYS A 10 -10.51 -16.67 -19.89
CA CYS A 10 -10.11 -17.45 -18.73
C CYS A 10 -9.23 -16.67 -17.75
N ILE A 11 -8.29 -15.85 -18.26
CA ILE A 11 -7.45 -14.99 -17.41
C ILE A 11 -8.30 -13.96 -16.69
N ARG A 12 -9.23 -13.29 -17.38
CA ARG A 12 -10.11 -12.29 -16.78
C ARG A 12 -11.00 -12.90 -15.70
N ASP A 13 -11.60 -14.05 -15.97
CA ASP A 13 -12.47 -14.73 -15.00
C ASP A 13 -11.68 -15.18 -13.77
N SER A 14 -10.50 -15.75 -13.96
CA SER A 14 -9.60 -16.11 -12.85
C SER A 14 -9.19 -14.90 -12.02
N MET A 15 -8.84 -13.80 -12.67
CA MET A 15 -8.48 -12.56 -11.95
C MET A 15 -9.67 -11.99 -11.19
N ALA A 16 -10.88 -12.01 -11.76
CA ALA A 16 -12.08 -11.55 -11.07
C ALA A 16 -12.36 -12.37 -9.80
N ILE A 17 -12.21 -13.69 -9.86
CA ILE A 17 -12.38 -14.58 -8.71
C ILE A 17 -11.35 -14.27 -7.64
N VAL A 18 -10.06 -14.19 -8.00
CA VAL A 18 -8.97 -13.92 -7.05
C VAL A 18 -9.10 -12.54 -6.42
N GLN A 19 -9.48 -11.53 -7.19
CA GLN A 19 -9.71 -10.18 -6.67
C GLN A 19 -10.86 -10.17 -5.64
N ARG A 20 -11.96 -10.87 -5.94
CA ARG A 20 -13.08 -11.02 -5.00
C ARG A 20 -12.66 -11.75 -3.73
N PHE A 21 -11.90 -12.83 -3.86
CA PHE A 21 -11.34 -13.54 -2.69
C PHE A 21 -10.49 -12.59 -1.85
N ALA A 22 -9.60 -11.80 -2.47
CA ALA A 22 -8.73 -10.88 -1.75
C ALA A 22 -9.52 -9.80 -0.97
N VAL A 23 -10.61 -9.27 -1.54
CA VAL A 23 -11.52 -8.33 -0.84
C VAL A 23 -12.14 -8.99 0.39
N LEU A 24 -12.72 -10.19 0.23
CA LEU A 24 -13.33 -10.93 1.34
C LEU A 24 -12.31 -11.28 2.42
N ASN A 25 -11.12 -11.69 2.04
CA ASN A 25 -10.03 -12.02 2.97
C ASN A 25 -9.63 -10.80 3.81
N ARG A 26 -9.40 -9.64 3.20
CA ARG A 26 -9.08 -8.39 3.92
C ARG A 26 -10.21 -7.98 4.86
N ALA A 27 -11.45 -8.05 4.41
CA ALA A 27 -12.61 -7.74 5.24
C ALA A 27 -12.71 -8.67 6.45
N THR A 28 -12.47 -9.96 6.27
CA THR A 28 -12.46 -10.95 7.34
C THR A 28 -11.33 -10.70 8.34
N MET A 29 -10.11 -10.43 7.85
CA MET A 29 -8.97 -10.10 8.71
C MET A 29 -9.24 -8.84 9.54
N ALA A 30 -9.78 -7.79 8.94
CA ALA A 30 -10.15 -6.56 9.64
C ALA A 30 -11.21 -6.84 10.72
N ALA A 31 -12.24 -7.61 10.41
CA ALA A 31 -13.29 -7.96 11.37
C ALA A 31 -12.74 -8.77 12.56
N ILE A 32 -11.82 -9.70 12.32
CA ILE A 32 -11.16 -10.48 13.38
C ILE A 32 -10.34 -9.56 14.30
N ILE A 33 -9.55 -8.64 13.73
CA ILE A 33 -8.73 -7.70 14.49
C ILE A 33 -9.61 -6.77 15.32
N ILE A 34 -10.62 -6.14 14.71
CA ILE A 34 -11.55 -5.23 15.38
C ILE A 34 -12.21 -5.93 16.56
N LYS A 35 -12.75 -7.14 16.33
CA LYS A 35 -13.39 -7.94 17.37
C LYS A 35 -12.39 -8.37 18.47
N GLY A 36 -11.22 -8.85 18.09
CA GLY A 36 -10.20 -9.33 19.03
C GLY A 36 -9.63 -8.24 19.92
N MET A 37 -9.54 -7.03 19.40
CA MET A 37 -9.04 -5.85 20.14
C MET A 37 -10.14 -5.07 20.86
N GLY A 38 -11.40 -5.42 20.68
CA GLY A 38 -12.53 -4.68 21.24
C GLY A 38 -12.69 -3.27 20.67
N PHE A 39 -12.24 -3.04 19.45
CA PHE A 39 -12.37 -1.74 18.79
C PHE A 39 -13.76 -1.51 18.25
N THR A 40 -14.18 -0.23 18.21
CA THR A 40 -15.38 0.20 17.51
C THR A 40 -14.97 0.76 16.15
N GLU A 41 -15.53 0.20 15.08
CA GLU A 41 -15.28 0.71 13.74
C GLU A 41 -16.05 2.03 13.53
N VAL A 42 -15.32 3.09 13.18
CA VAL A 42 -15.87 4.43 12.91
C VAL A 42 -16.08 4.64 11.42
N ASN A 43 -15.14 4.19 10.61
CA ASN A 43 -15.18 4.32 9.16
C ASN A 43 -14.33 3.23 8.50
N ARG A 44 -14.68 2.87 7.27
CA ARG A 44 -13.95 1.88 6.48
C ARG A 44 -13.84 2.35 5.03
N PHE A 45 -12.65 2.26 4.48
CA PHE A 45 -12.41 2.32 3.04
C PHE A 45 -11.30 1.35 2.68
N GLU A 46 -11.21 0.98 1.42
CA GLU A 46 -10.25 0.01 0.94
C GLU A 46 -9.39 0.62 -0.17
N THR A 47 -8.09 0.38 -0.11
CA THR A 47 -7.16 0.78 -1.16
C THR A 47 -6.50 -0.47 -1.72
N ILE A 48 -6.69 -0.71 -3.01
CA ILE A 48 -6.22 -1.91 -3.69
C ILE A 48 -5.15 -1.53 -4.70
N HIS A 49 -4.05 -2.25 -4.66
CA HIS A 49 -3.00 -2.21 -5.69
C HIS A 49 -2.83 -3.60 -6.31
N ASN A 50 -2.25 -3.69 -7.51
CA ASN A 50 -2.07 -4.95 -8.25
C ASN A 50 -3.41 -5.64 -8.60
N TYR A 51 -4.23 -4.96 -9.39
CA TYR A 51 -5.51 -5.49 -9.83
C TYR A 51 -5.89 -5.01 -11.24
N ILE A 52 -6.88 -5.65 -11.81
CA ILE A 52 -7.50 -5.23 -13.06
C ILE A 52 -8.83 -4.53 -12.74
N ASP A 53 -8.94 -3.28 -13.11
CA ASP A 53 -10.21 -2.58 -13.16
C ASP A 53 -10.94 -3.00 -14.44
N PHE A 54 -11.90 -3.90 -14.29
CA PHE A 54 -12.65 -4.43 -15.43
C PHE A 54 -13.63 -3.42 -16.04
N SER A 55 -14.02 -2.41 -15.31
CA SER A 55 -14.95 -1.36 -15.79
C SER A 55 -14.25 -0.41 -16.74
N ARG A 56 -13.03 -0.02 -16.43
CA ARG A 56 -12.19 0.88 -17.23
C ARG A 56 -11.12 0.17 -18.06
N MET A 57 -10.98 -1.15 -17.90
CA MET A 57 -9.91 -1.95 -18.51
C MET A 57 -8.50 -1.42 -18.20
N ILE A 58 -8.31 -0.96 -16.98
CA ILE A 58 -7.01 -0.47 -16.48
C ILE A 58 -6.36 -1.56 -15.64
N LEU A 59 -5.12 -1.92 -15.97
CA LEU A 59 -4.28 -2.77 -15.13
C LEU A 59 -3.44 -1.87 -14.21
N ARG A 60 -3.67 -1.97 -12.91
CA ARG A 60 -2.84 -1.28 -11.91
C ARG A 60 -1.88 -2.26 -11.27
N LYS A 61 -0.60 -1.93 -11.32
CA LYS A 61 0.48 -2.65 -10.62
C LYS A 61 1.41 -1.66 -9.98
N GLY A 62 1.49 -1.68 -8.64
CA GLY A 62 2.21 -0.65 -7.90
C GLY A 62 1.51 0.72 -7.94
N ALA A 63 0.25 0.72 -8.30
CA ALA A 63 -0.61 1.90 -8.36
C ALA A 63 -1.98 1.58 -7.78
N VAL A 64 -2.65 2.58 -7.26
CA VAL A 64 -4.01 2.52 -6.71
C VAL A 64 -4.94 3.40 -7.52
N SER A 65 -6.24 3.15 -7.40
CA SER A 65 -7.26 4.04 -7.97
C SER A 65 -7.24 5.40 -7.26
N ALA A 66 -7.42 6.47 -8.03
CA ALA A 66 -7.53 7.85 -7.56
C ALA A 66 -8.59 8.59 -8.39
N GLU A 67 -9.77 7.97 -8.52
CA GLU A 67 -10.93 8.59 -9.15
C GLU A 67 -11.32 9.86 -8.41
N LEU A 68 -12.03 10.75 -9.08
CA LEU A 68 -12.45 12.00 -8.47
C LEU A 68 -13.29 11.76 -7.21
N GLY A 69 -12.79 12.26 -6.07
CA GLY A 69 -13.45 12.12 -4.77
C GLY A 69 -13.23 10.76 -4.08
N GLU A 70 -12.51 9.82 -4.69
CA GLU A 70 -12.20 8.51 -4.08
C GLU A 70 -11.19 8.65 -2.96
N LYS A 71 -11.50 8.08 -1.77
CA LYS A 71 -10.54 8.00 -0.67
C LYS A 71 -9.54 6.88 -0.89
N LEU A 72 -8.26 7.16 -0.64
CA LEU A 72 -7.19 6.20 -0.77
C LEU A 72 -6.09 6.41 0.27
N LEU A 73 -5.31 5.37 0.52
CA LEU A 73 -4.20 5.37 1.45
C LEU A 73 -2.88 5.19 0.68
N ILE A 74 -1.89 6.03 0.98
CA ILE A 74 -0.52 5.90 0.46
C ILE A 74 0.42 5.67 1.65
N PRO A 75 0.78 4.40 1.96
CA PRO A 75 1.74 4.08 3.01
C PRO A 75 3.15 4.54 2.63
N ILE A 76 3.84 5.11 3.60
CA ILE A 76 5.22 5.61 3.42
C ILE A 76 6.21 4.56 3.94
N ASN A 77 6.32 4.43 5.26
CA ASN A 77 7.18 3.43 5.91
C ASN A 77 6.75 3.24 7.38
N MET A 78 7.48 2.38 8.10
CA MET A 78 7.17 2.01 9.49
C MET A 78 7.23 3.18 10.49
N ARG A 79 7.99 4.23 10.18
CA ARG A 79 8.15 5.42 11.04
C ARG A 79 7.18 6.54 10.67
N ASP A 80 7.14 6.86 9.40
CA ASP A 80 6.45 8.06 8.92
C ASP A 80 4.94 7.85 8.72
N GLY A 81 4.52 6.58 8.65
CA GLY A 81 3.12 6.21 8.58
C GLY A 81 2.53 6.25 7.18
N SER A 82 1.38 6.88 7.00
CA SER A 82 0.65 6.87 5.73
C SER A 82 -0.09 8.17 5.50
N LEU A 83 -0.29 8.51 4.23
CA LEU A 83 -1.12 9.63 3.81
C LEU A 83 -2.54 9.15 3.51
N ILE A 84 -3.54 9.83 4.06
CA ILE A 84 -4.93 9.69 3.65
C ILE A 84 -5.17 10.75 2.58
N CYS A 85 -5.63 10.31 1.42
CA CYS A 85 -5.78 11.16 0.26
C CYS A 85 -7.17 11.02 -0.37
N VAL A 86 -7.51 12.01 -1.20
CA VAL A 86 -8.68 11.99 -2.07
C VAL A 86 -8.21 12.15 -3.52
N GLY A 87 -8.66 11.27 -4.40
CA GLY A 87 -8.31 11.26 -5.80
C GLY A 87 -8.83 12.49 -6.54
N LYS A 88 -8.03 13.01 -7.45
CA LYS A 88 -8.38 14.13 -8.33
C LYS A 88 -8.98 13.70 -9.67
N GLY A 89 -9.00 12.38 -9.94
CA GLY A 89 -9.54 11.84 -11.18
C GLY A 89 -8.77 12.28 -12.43
N ASN A 90 -7.44 12.41 -12.32
CA ASN A 90 -6.62 12.93 -13.41
C ASN A 90 -6.44 11.86 -14.52
N PRO A 91 -6.95 12.10 -15.75
CA PRO A 91 -6.87 11.14 -16.86
C PRO A 91 -5.44 10.94 -17.37
N ASP A 92 -4.55 11.94 -17.26
CA ASP A 92 -3.16 11.84 -17.70
C ASP A 92 -2.38 10.82 -16.89
N TRP A 93 -2.86 10.50 -15.67
CA TRP A 93 -2.34 9.47 -14.79
C TRP A 93 -3.23 8.22 -14.74
N ASN A 94 -4.07 7.98 -15.74
CA ASN A 94 -5.03 6.88 -15.77
C ASN A 94 -5.85 6.78 -14.48
N TYR A 95 -6.28 7.92 -13.93
CA TYR A 95 -7.07 7.98 -12.69
C TYR A 95 -6.39 7.20 -11.55
N SER A 96 -5.07 7.32 -11.41
CA SER A 96 -4.28 6.50 -10.51
C SER A 96 -3.29 7.32 -9.69
N ALA A 97 -2.89 6.78 -8.55
CA ALA A 97 -1.86 7.32 -7.67
C ALA A 97 -0.85 6.23 -7.28
N PRO A 98 0.33 6.57 -6.74
CA PRO A 98 1.26 5.59 -6.21
C PRO A 98 0.63 4.79 -5.06
N HIS A 99 0.95 3.49 -4.99
CA HIS A 99 0.46 2.62 -3.91
C HIS A 99 1.25 2.76 -2.60
N GLY A 100 2.32 3.55 -2.58
CA GLY A 100 3.22 3.75 -1.45
C GLY A 100 4.44 4.56 -1.85
N ALA A 101 5.36 4.77 -0.91
CA ALA A 101 6.54 5.61 -1.13
C ALA A 101 7.50 5.10 -2.21
N GLY A 102 7.46 3.82 -2.51
CA GLY A 102 8.48 3.19 -3.34
C GLY A 102 9.82 3.05 -2.63
N ARG A 103 10.64 2.13 -3.09
CA ARG A 103 11.93 1.83 -2.48
C ARG A 103 13.05 2.57 -3.20
N LEU A 104 14.04 3.03 -2.43
CA LEU A 104 15.29 3.58 -2.97
C LEU A 104 16.24 2.46 -3.44
N MET A 105 16.08 1.25 -2.87
CA MET A 105 16.93 0.11 -3.15
C MET A 105 16.16 -1.21 -3.07
N SER A 106 16.71 -2.27 -3.67
CA SER A 106 16.16 -3.62 -3.56
C SER A 106 16.24 -4.15 -2.13
N ARG A 107 15.42 -5.16 -1.80
CA ARG A 107 15.45 -5.81 -0.48
C ARG A 107 16.83 -6.39 -0.15
N SER A 108 17.45 -7.07 -1.09
CA SER A 108 18.80 -7.62 -0.91
C SER A 108 19.84 -6.54 -0.63
N LYS A 109 19.80 -5.43 -1.39
CA LYS A 109 20.72 -4.31 -1.20
C LYS A 109 20.49 -3.60 0.14
N ALA A 110 19.27 -3.49 0.61
CA ALA A 110 18.95 -2.95 1.94
C ALA A 110 19.53 -3.83 3.06
N LYS A 111 19.42 -5.16 2.94
CA LYS A 111 20.00 -6.12 3.90
C LYS A 111 21.54 -6.07 3.93
N GLU A 112 22.16 -5.68 2.84
CA GLU A 112 23.63 -5.53 2.71
C GLU A 112 24.12 -4.19 3.27
N LEU A 113 23.45 -3.10 2.96
CA LEU A 113 23.93 -1.75 3.20
C LEU A 113 23.47 -1.11 4.53
N LEU A 114 22.30 -1.50 5.04
CA LEU A 114 21.73 -0.87 6.22
C LEU A 114 22.27 -1.50 7.51
N SER A 115 22.59 -0.66 8.50
CA SER A 115 23.00 -1.11 9.82
C SER A 115 21.81 -1.28 10.75
N MET A 116 21.93 -2.19 11.72
CA MET A 116 20.90 -2.39 12.74
C MET A 116 20.80 -1.21 13.69
N GLU A 117 21.91 -0.56 13.98
CA GLU A 117 21.99 0.63 14.83
C GLU A 117 21.20 1.78 14.22
N GLU A 118 21.41 2.10 12.95
CA GLU A 118 20.66 3.14 12.23
C GLU A 118 19.16 2.79 12.13
N TYR A 119 18.84 1.50 11.92
CA TYR A 119 17.44 1.06 11.89
C TYR A 119 16.77 1.26 13.24
N GLN A 120 17.41 0.84 14.34
CA GLN A 120 16.90 1.03 15.70
C GLN A 120 16.73 2.50 16.05
N GLU A 121 17.74 3.33 15.75
CA GLU A 121 17.69 4.76 15.98
C GLU A 121 16.56 5.44 15.21
N SER A 122 16.37 5.07 13.93
CA SER A 122 15.30 5.63 13.11
C SER A 122 13.90 5.29 13.59
N MET A 123 13.74 4.24 14.39
CA MET A 123 12.48 3.79 14.96
C MET A 123 12.23 4.30 16.39
N ASN A 124 13.11 5.15 16.93
CA ASN A 124 12.91 5.74 18.26
C ASN A 124 11.58 6.49 18.33
N GLY A 125 10.82 6.22 19.39
CA GLY A 125 9.48 6.80 19.60
C GLY A 125 8.34 6.06 18.92
N ILE A 126 8.62 4.98 18.15
CA ILE A 126 7.62 4.10 17.55
C ILE A 126 7.65 2.76 18.26
N TYR A 127 6.54 2.34 18.84
CA TYR A 127 6.45 1.02 19.45
C TYR A 127 6.37 -0.07 18.36
N THR A 128 7.29 -1.02 18.42
CA THR A 128 7.34 -2.13 17.47
C THR A 128 8.10 -3.32 18.05
N THR A 129 7.65 -4.52 17.73
CA THR A 129 8.35 -5.79 18.01
C THR A 129 9.10 -6.31 16.77
N SER A 130 9.13 -5.53 15.70
CA SER A 130 9.55 -6.00 14.38
C SER A 130 10.89 -5.41 13.91
N VAL A 131 11.65 -4.72 14.76
CA VAL A 131 12.99 -4.22 14.44
C VAL A 131 14.01 -5.34 14.66
N SER A 132 14.42 -5.98 13.59
CA SER A 132 15.34 -7.11 13.61
C SER A 132 16.13 -7.22 12.30
N ARG A 133 17.15 -8.09 12.29
CA ARG A 133 17.92 -8.42 11.06
C ARG A 133 17.02 -8.98 9.96
N ALA A 134 15.99 -9.73 10.30
CA ALA A 134 15.05 -10.30 9.33
C ALA A 134 14.23 -9.24 8.60
N THR A 135 13.95 -8.11 9.27
CA THR A 135 13.10 -7.02 8.76
C THR A 135 13.87 -5.75 8.38
N ILE A 136 15.20 -5.80 8.37
CA ILE A 136 16.03 -4.61 8.08
C ILE A 136 15.76 -4.00 6.70
N ASP A 137 15.32 -4.81 5.75
CA ASP A 137 14.91 -4.32 4.44
C ASP A 137 13.62 -3.50 4.45
N GLU A 138 12.86 -3.50 5.56
CA GLU A 138 11.70 -2.65 5.79
C GLU A 138 12.04 -1.36 6.57
N ALA A 139 13.32 -1.13 6.87
CA ALA A 139 13.77 0.09 7.54
C ALA A 139 13.35 1.36 6.78
N PRO A 140 13.02 2.48 7.46
CA PRO A 140 12.63 3.73 6.81
C PRO A 140 13.60 4.22 5.74
N GLN A 141 14.90 3.98 5.93
CA GLN A 141 15.97 4.36 4.99
C GLN A 141 15.90 3.63 3.64
N ALA A 142 15.17 2.52 3.56
CA ALA A 142 14.99 1.80 2.30
C ALA A 142 13.97 2.45 1.36
N TYR A 143 13.24 3.46 1.83
CA TYR A 143 12.11 4.09 1.13
C TYR A 143 12.37 5.57 0.83
N LYS A 144 11.70 6.09 -0.17
CA LYS A 144 11.64 7.52 -0.46
C LYS A 144 11.03 8.28 0.71
N SER A 145 11.45 9.53 0.89
CA SER A 145 10.94 10.37 1.97
C SER A 145 9.46 10.73 1.76
N MET A 146 8.75 10.98 2.85
CA MET A 146 7.36 11.46 2.79
C MET A 146 7.25 12.76 2.00
N GLU A 147 8.21 13.66 2.13
CA GLU A 147 8.20 14.96 1.43
C GLU A 147 8.37 14.79 -0.07
N GLU A 148 9.28 13.91 -0.51
CA GLU A 148 9.43 13.57 -1.94
C GLU A 148 8.12 13.04 -2.52
N ILE A 149 7.43 12.15 -1.78
CA ILE A 149 6.15 11.62 -2.23
C ILE A 149 5.07 12.69 -2.27
N LYS A 150 4.96 13.53 -1.23
CA LYS A 150 3.97 14.63 -1.20
C LYS A 150 4.10 15.55 -2.41
N ASN A 151 5.33 15.88 -2.79
CA ASN A 151 5.60 16.73 -3.96
C ASN A 151 5.27 16.02 -5.28
N ALA A 152 5.47 14.71 -5.36
CA ALA A 152 5.26 13.93 -6.58
C ALA A 152 3.79 13.58 -6.88
N ILE A 153 2.90 13.63 -5.87
CA ILE A 153 1.50 13.17 -6.02
C ILE A 153 0.50 14.30 -6.19
N THR A 154 0.95 15.54 -6.23
CA THR A 154 0.09 16.74 -6.28
C THR A 154 -0.90 16.74 -7.45
N ASP A 155 -0.54 16.14 -8.58
CA ASP A 155 -1.41 16.07 -9.76
C ASP A 155 -2.47 14.98 -9.68
N THR A 156 -2.29 14.01 -8.80
CA THR A 156 -3.13 12.80 -8.75
C THR A 156 -4.08 12.78 -7.57
N VAL A 157 -3.68 13.36 -6.45
CA VAL A 157 -4.47 13.35 -5.21
C VAL A 157 -4.36 14.67 -4.45
N GLU A 158 -5.35 14.90 -3.57
CA GLU A 158 -5.30 15.86 -2.48
C GLU A 158 -5.01 15.12 -1.18
N ILE A 159 -4.03 15.58 -0.40
CA ILE A 159 -3.71 15.01 0.91
C ILE A 159 -4.67 15.60 1.94
N VAL A 160 -5.46 14.75 2.58
CA VAL A 160 -6.45 15.14 3.58
C VAL A 160 -5.88 15.04 4.98
N ASP A 161 -5.09 13.97 5.24
CA ASP A 161 -4.56 13.71 6.58
C ASP A 161 -3.26 12.87 6.51
N THR A 162 -2.54 12.86 7.62
CA THR A 162 -1.35 12.00 7.80
C THR A 162 -1.50 11.21 9.08
N ILE A 163 -1.58 9.89 8.97
CA ILE A 163 -1.65 8.99 10.12
C ILE A 163 -0.26 8.46 10.46
N LYS A 164 0.07 8.48 11.75
CA LYS A 164 1.30 7.89 12.27
C LYS A 164 1.02 6.53 12.91
N PRO A 165 1.94 5.58 12.81
CA PRO A 165 1.77 4.29 13.46
C PRO A 165 1.92 4.45 14.99
N ILE A 166 1.02 3.82 15.73
CA ILE A 166 1.16 3.63 17.19
C ILE A 166 1.79 2.27 17.51
N TYR A 167 1.72 1.34 16.58
CA TYR A 167 2.33 0.02 16.64
C TYR A 167 2.59 -0.53 15.24
N ASN A 168 3.77 -1.12 15.04
CA ASN A 168 4.09 -1.83 13.82
C ASN A 168 4.32 -3.32 14.10
N PHE A 169 3.71 -4.14 13.26
CA PHE A 169 3.95 -5.57 13.19
C PHE A 169 4.36 -5.97 11.78
N LYS A 170 5.46 -6.69 11.67
CA LYS A 170 5.90 -7.33 10.42
C LYS A 170 6.08 -8.82 10.69
N ALA A 171 5.53 -9.66 9.82
CA ALA A 171 5.85 -11.07 9.84
C ALA A 171 7.35 -11.25 9.56
N SER A 172 8.02 -12.05 10.37
CA SER A 172 9.36 -12.59 10.07
C SER A 172 9.15 -13.88 9.29
N ASP A 173 9.78 -13.98 8.13
CA ASP A 173 9.86 -15.24 7.38
C ASP A 173 10.69 -16.27 8.14
#